data_9a4b2995362cc7eb2f2b26d8ef37a361
#
_entry.id   9a4b2995362cc7eb2f2b26d8ef37a361
#
_cell.length_a   1.000
_cell.length_b   1.000
_cell.length_c   1.000
_cell.angle_alpha   90.00
_cell.angle_beta   90.00
_cell.angle_gamma   90.00
#
_symmetry.space_group_name_H-M   'P 1'
#
loop_
_entity.id
_entity.type
_entity.pdbx_description
1 polymer ?
#
loop_
_entity_poly.entity_id
_entity_poly.type
_entity_poly.pdbx_seq_one_letter_code
_entity_poly.pdbx_strand_id
1 'polypeptide(L)'
;MSLDQTALEAKRYGVFASECCVTLADATRHMVDEDVSALVIMDPQGYLIGILSRTDVIRAAIQHPDWGERLVEEYMNAEVVTVPIQATLRDVAEILLDHRIHRVVVAREEDGKKQPLSIISAADIVYHLVK
;
A
#
# COMPACT_ATOMS: atom_id res chain seq x y z
N MET A 1 10.54 11.94 -19.62
CA MET A 1 9.44 11.56 -18.71
C MET A 1 8.36 10.82 -19.48
N SER A 2 7.82 9.76 -18.94
CA SER A 2 6.75 9.04 -19.60
C SER A 2 5.74 8.50 -18.59
N LEU A 3 4.47 8.86 -18.80
CA LEU A 3 3.36 8.25 -18.09
C LEU A 3 2.90 6.96 -18.78
N ASP A 4 3.53 6.58 -19.87
CA ASP A 4 3.18 5.38 -20.63
C ASP A 4 3.95 4.14 -20.15
N GLN A 5 4.98 4.30 -19.31
CA GLN A 5 5.62 3.15 -18.68
C GLN A 5 4.66 2.49 -17.71
N THR A 6 4.84 1.20 -17.46
CA THR A 6 3.96 0.50 -16.51
C THR A 6 4.26 0.96 -15.09
N ALA A 7 3.23 0.89 -14.25
CA ALA A 7 3.38 1.22 -12.83
C ALA A 7 4.41 0.30 -12.17
N LEU A 8 4.44 -0.97 -12.55
CA LEU A 8 5.39 -1.93 -11.99
C LEU A 8 6.84 -1.57 -12.34
N GLU A 9 7.10 -1.13 -13.58
CA GLU A 9 8.43 -0.69 -13.99
C GLU A 9 8.85 0.60 -13.29
N ALA A 10 7.88 1.45 -12.97
CA ALA A 10 8.13 2.77 -12.40
C ALA A 10 8.40 2.77 -10.90
N LYS A 11 8.23 1.63 -10.22
CA LYS A 11 8.41 1.59 -8.77
C LYS A 11 9.84 1.97 -8.40
N ARG A 12 9.98 2.82 -7.39
CA ARG A 12 11.30 3.27 -6.90
C ARG A 12 11.85 2.35 -5.83
N TYR A 13 10.96 1.71 -5.08
CA TYR A 13 11.31 0.86 -3.94
C TYR A 13 10.55 -0.45 -4.05
N GLY A 14 11.02 -1.46 -3.31
CA GLY A 14 10.30 -2.71 -3.21
C GLY A 14 8.98 -2.57 -2.47
N VAL A 15 8.19 -3.62 -2.49
CA VAL A 15 6.98 -3.69 -1.70
C VAL A 15 7.35 -3.88 -0.23
N PHE A 16 6.78 -3.04 0.63
CA PHE A 16 6.90 -3.20 2.08
C PHE A 16 5.59 -3.75 2.60
N ALA A 17 5.67 -4.93 3.20
CA ALA A 17 4.50 -5.70 3.55
C ALA A 17 4.58 -6.22 4.98
N SER A 18 3.41 -6.53 5.55
CA SER A 18 3.31 -7.15 6.84
C SER A 18 2.17 -8.17 6.81
N GLU A 19 2.11 -9.04 7.81
CA GLU A 19 1.05 -10.02 7.92
C GLU A 19 -0.10 -9.51 8.80
N CYS A 20 -1.28 -10.09 8.63
CA CYS A 20 -2.50 -9.66 9.31
C CYS A 20 -2.42 -9.78 10.84
N CYS A 21 -1.62 -10.70 11.34
CA CYS A 21 -1.60 -11.03 12.77
C CYS A 21 -0.47 -10.38 13.55
N VAL A 22 0.29 -9.45 12.93
CA VAL A 22 1.29 -8.69 13.68
C VAL A 22 0.61 -7.53 14.41
N THR A 23 1.30 -7.02 15.44
CA THR A 23 0.78 -5.90 16.22
C THR A 23 1.00 -4.58 15.49
N LEU A 24 0.20 -3.58 15.84
CA LEU A 24 0.39 -2.23 15.31
C LEU A 24 1.75 -1.65 15.70
N ALA A 25 2.26 -1.99 16.88
CA ALA A 25 3.60 -1.53 17.29
C ALA A 25 4.68 -2.06 16.34
N ASP A 26 4.62 -3.35 15.99
CA ASP A 26 5.59 -3.95 15.07
C ASP A 26 5.48 -3.36 13.66
N ALA A 27 4.25 -3.20 13.17
CA ALA A 27 4.03 -2.60 11.86
C ALA A 27 4.50 -1.14 11.83
N THR A 28 4.27 -0.39 12.91
CA THR A 28 4.70 1.00 13.01
C THR A 28 6.22 1.11 12.98
N ARG A 29 6.93 0.25 13.70
CA ARG A 29 8.39 0.21 13.66
C ARG A 29 8.89 -0.07 12.24
N HIS A 30 8.22 -0.99 11.53
CA HIS A 30 8.56 -1.29 10.14
C HIS A 30 8.42 -0.04 9.27
N MET A 31 7.32 0.70 9.41
CA MET A 31 7.11 1.95 8.66
C MET A 31 8.20 2.98 8.95
N VAL A 32 8.57 3.14 10.23
CA VAL A 32 9.59 4.11 10.63
C VAL A 32 10.96 3.69 10.10
N ASP A 33 11.32 2.42 10.28
CA ASP A 33 12.64 1.92 9.87
C ASP A 33 12.86 2.01 8.36
N GLU A 34 11.81 1.77 7.57
CA GLU A 34 11.88 1.81 6.12
C GLU A 34 11.47 3.16 5.53
N ASP A 35 11.03 4.10 6.38
CA ASP A 35 10.54 5.42 5.98
C ASP A 35 9.47 5.32 4.88
N VAL A 36 8.46 4.49 5.13
CA VAL A 36 7.34 4.33 4.21
C VAL A 36 6.05 4.77 4.88
N SER A 37 5.09 5.26 4.08
CA SER A 37 3.83 5.80 4.59
C SER A 37 2.71 4.76 4.64
N ALA A 38 2.93 3.59 4.09
CA ALA A 38 1.95 2.52 4.08
C ALA A 38 2.61 1.17 3.91
N LEU A 39 1.95 0.14 4.45
CA LEU A 39 2.35 -1.26 4.29
C LEU A 39 1.20 -2.03 3.65
N VAL A 40 1.54 -2.91 2.73
CA VAL A 40 0.61 -3.93 2.23
C VAL A 40 0.44 -4.98 3.31
N ILE A 41 -0.80 -5.36 3.59
CA ILE A 41 -1.09 -6.41 4.57
C ILE A 41 -1.52 -7.67 3.81
N MET A 42 -0.87 -8.78 4.13
CA MET A 42 -1.09 -10.06 3.45
C MET A 42 -1.55 -11.12 4.41
N ASP A 43 -2.28 -12.10 3.86
CA ASP A 43 -2.61 -13.31 4.60
C ASP A 43 -1.38 -14.23 4.65
N PRO A 44 -1.45 -15.36 5.40
CA PRO A 44 -0.31 -16.28 5.51
C PRO A 44 0.14 -16.88 4.19
N GLN A 45 -0.71 -16.89 3.16
CA GLN A 45 -0.37 -17.39 1.83
C GLN A 45 0.24 -16.32 0.93
N GLY A 46 0.34 -15.06 1.39
CA GLY A 46 0.94 -13.98 0.63
C GLY A 46 -0.03 -13.20 -0.24
N TYR A 47 -1.33 -13.35 -0.02
CA TYR A 47 -2.34 -12.62 -0.78
C TYR A 47 -2.76 -11.34 -0.05
N LEU A 48 -3.07 -10.32 -0.84
CA LEU A 48 -3.48 -9.02 -0.35
C LEU A 48 -4.81 -9.09 0.40
N ILE A 49 -4.83 -8.55 1.63
CA ILE A 49 -6.06 -8.42 2.40
C ILE A 49 -6.31 -7.00 2.89
N GLY A 50 -5.33 -6.13 2.82
CA GLY A 50 -5.52 -4.76 3.27
C GLY A 50 -4.29 -3.90 3.07
N ILE A 51 -4.42 -2.63 3.47
CA ILE A 51 -3.31 -1.69 3.50
C ILE A 51 -3.38 -0.90 4.80
N LEU A 52 -2.24 -0.69 5.42
CA LEU A 52 -2.13 0.07 6.67
C LEU A 52 -1.32 1.33 6.39
N SER A 53 -1.87 2.49 6.73
CA SER A 53 -1.21 3.78 6.53
C SER A 53 -0.84 4.42 7.86
N ARG A 54 -0.01 5.48 7.78
CA ARG A 54 0.32 6.30 8.95
C ARG A 54 -0.93 6.85 9.63
N THR A 55 -1.93 7.24 8.85
CA THR A 55 -3.19 7.77 9.37
C THR A 55 -3.91 6.72 10.22
N ASP A 56 -3.89 5.46 9.80
CA ASP A 56 -4.50 4.37 10.58
C ASP A 56 -3.84 4.22 11.94
N VAL A 57 -2.51 4.30 11.99
CA VAL A 57 -1.74 4.21 13.23
C VAL A 57 -2.08 5.38 14.16
N ILE A 58 -2.15 6.59 13.60
CA ILE A 58 -2.50 7.78 14.38
C ILE A 58 -3.89 7.63 14.98
N ARG A 59 -4.84 7.13 14.19
CA ARG A 59 -6.21 6.90 14.67
C ARG A 59 -6.22 5.92 15.84
N ALA A 60 -5.49 4.81 15.73
CA ALA A 60 -5.39 3.83 16.81
C ALA A 60 -4.79 4.44 18.06
N ALA A 61 -3.72 5.21 17.92
CA ALA A 61 -3.03 5.83 19.05
C ALA A 61 -3.93 6.81 19.82
N ILE A 62 -4.82 7.50 19.11
CA ILE A 62 -5.77 8.43 19.75
C ILE A 62 -6.88 7.66 20.44
N GLN A 63 -7.36 6.58 19.85
CA GLN A 63 -8.51 5.84 20.33
C GLN A 63 -8.21 4.92 21.51
N HIS A 64 -6.98 4.39 21.60
CA HIS A 64 -6.65 3.36 22.58
C HIS A 64 -5.29 3.59 23.25
N PRO A 65 -5.23 3.58 24.60
CA PRO A 65 -3.92 3.61 25.29
C PRO A 65 -3.05 2.40 24.96
N ASP A 66 -3.67 1.25 24.69
CA ASP A 66 -2.98 0.00 24.33
C ASP A 66 -2.85 -0.19 22.83
N TRP A 67 -2.82 0.89 22.06
CA TRP A 67 -2.84 0.83 20.60
C TRP A 67 -1.78 -0.09 20.01
N GLY A 68 -0.58 -0.10 20.59
CA GLY A 68 0.52 -0.90 20.08
C GLY A 68 0.31 -2.40 20.19
N GLU A 69 -0.56 -2.84 21.08
CA GLU A 69 -0.90 -4.26 21.25
C GLU A 69 -2.05 -4.70 20.34
N ARG A 70 -2.73 -3.74 19.68
CA ARG A 70 -3.80 -4.05 18.74
C ARG A 70 -3.21 -4.66 17.47
N LEU A 71 -4.02 -5.48 16.78
CA LEU A 71 -3.58 -6.12 15.56
C LEU A 71 -3.79 -5.22 14.34
N VAL A 72 -2.92 -5.35 13.33
CA VAL A 72 -3.03 -4.54 12.10
C VAL A 72 -4.39 -4.71 11.44
N GLU A 73 -4.97 -5.91 11.46
CA GLU A 73 -6.25 -6.15 10.79
C GLU A 73 -7.40 -5.36 11.40
N GLU A 74 -7.27 -4.88 12.64
CA GLU A 74 -8.29 -4.04 13.27
C GLU A 74 -8.33 -2.63 12.66
N TYR A 75 -7.23 -2.17 12.07
CA TYR A 75 -7.10 -0.80 11.59
C TYR A 75 -6.77 -0.66 10.12
N MET A 76 -6.42 -1.74 9.45
CA MET A 76 -6.14 -1.69 8.02
C MET A 76 -7.39 -1.37 7.22
N ASN A 77 -7.21 -0.81 6.03
CA ASN A 77 -8.28 -0.64 5.07
C ASN A 77 -8.32 -1.89 4.19
N ALA A 78 -9.42 -2.65 4.26
CA ALA A 78 -9.59 -3.86 3.46
C ALA A 78 -10.06 -3.56 2.02
N GLU A 79 -10.55 -2.35 1.76
CA GLU A 79 -11.00 -1.95 0.43
C GLU A 79 -9.84 -1.32 -0.33
N VAL A 80 -8.93 -2.15 -0.81
CA VAL A 80 -7.72 -1.70 -1.49
C VAL A 80 -7.99 -1.59 -2.98
N VAL A 81 -7.67 -0.43 -3.56
CA VAL A 81 -7.75 -0.25 -5.01
C VAL A 81 -6.50 -0.85 -5.61
N THR A 82 -6.69 -1.80 -6.52
CA THR A 82 -5.60 -2.49 -7.19
C THR A 82 -5.63 -2.24 -8.70
N VAL A 83 -4.45 -2.36 -9.31
CA VAL A 83 -4.32 -2.30 -10.77
C VAL A 83 -3.52 -3.50 -11.24
N PRO A 84 -3.76 -3.97 -12.48
CA PRO A 84 -3.01 -5.10 -13.02
C PRO A 84 -1.58 -4.71 -13.38
N ILE A 85 -0.75 -5.71 -13.68
CA ILE A 85 0.66 -5.49 -14.00
C ILE A 85 0.88 -4.67 -15.28
N GLN A 86 -0.13 -4.63 -16.17
CA GLN A 86 -0.05 -3.87 -17.42
C GLN A 86 -0.41 -2.39 -17.24
N ALA A 87 -0.97 -2.00 -16.09
CA ALA A 87 -1.40 -0.62 -15.88
C ALA A 87 -0.22 0.34 -16.03
N THR A 88 -0.47 1.46 -16.72
CA THR A 88 0.53 2.50 -16.88
C THR A 88 0.45 3.51 -15.74
N LEU A 89 1.48 4.35 -15.62
CA LEU A 89 1.43 5.46 -14.66
C LEU A 89 0.26 6.40 -14.95
N ARG A 90 -0.09 6.57 -16.24
CA ARG A 90 -1.26 7.37 -16.62
C ARG A 90 -2.55 6.77 -16.05
N ASP A 91 -2.71 5.44 -16.20
CA ASP A 91 -3.88 4.75 -15.64
C ASP A 91 -3.98 4.97 -14.14
N VAL A 92 -2.84 4.82 -13.44
CA VAL A 92 -2.80 5.02 -11.98
C VAL A 92 -3.14 6.47 -11.62
N ALA A 93 -2.55 7.44 -12.34
CA ALA A 93 -2.81 8.86 -12.09
C ALA A 93 -4.30 9.18 -12.20
N GLU A 94 -4.97 8.66 -13.23
CA GLU A 94 -6.40 8.87 -13.41
C GLU A 94 -7.21 8.27 -12.25
N ILE A 95 -6.84 7.07 -11.81
CA ILE A 95 -7.51 6.41 -10.67
C ILE A 95 -7.33 7.22 -9.40
N LEU A 96 -6.11 7.72 -9.12
CA LEU A 96 -5.85 8.51 -7.92
C LEU A 96 -6.72 9.77 -7.89
N LEU A 97 -6.87 10.44 -9.03
CA LEU A 97 -7.67 11.65 -9.12
C LEU A 97 -9.16 11.36 -9.05
N ASP A 98 -9.62 10.35 -9.76
CA ASP A 98 -11.05 10.01 -9.82
C ASP A 98 -11.57 9.52 -8.47
N HIS A 99 -10.78 8.72 -7.77
CA HIS A 99 -11.17 8.12 -6.49
C HIS A 99 -10.73 8.96 -5.29
N ARG A 100 -9.96 10.03 -5.52
CA ARG A 100 -9.42 10.90 -4.46
C ARG A 100 -8.63 10.10 -3.42
N ILE A 101 -7.78 9.21 -3.90
CA ILE A 101 -6.89 8.38 -3.09
C ILE A 101 -5.45 8.72 -3.38
N HIS A 102 -4.54 8.26 -2.52
CA HIS A 102 -3.13 8.63 -2.61
C HIS A 102 -2.24 7.53 -3.15
N ARG A 103 -2.73 6.29 -3.23
CA ARG A 103 -1.93 5.15 -3.66
C ARG A 103 -2.82 4.01 -4.16
N VAL A 104 -2.21 3.16 -4.98
CA VAL A 104 -2.83 1.91 -5.43
C VAL A 104 -1.82 0.78 -5.27
N VAL A 105 -2.30 -0.45 -5.26
CA VAL A 105 -1.45 -1.64 -5.22
C VAL A 105 -1.44 -2.28 -6.60
N VAL A 106 -0.25 -2.52 -7.14
CA VAL A 106 -0.10 -3.32 -8.35
C VAL A 106 -0.15 -4.77 -7.92
N ALA A 107 -1.07 -5.55 -8.47
CA ALA A 107 -1.28 -6.92 -8.04
C ALA A 107 -1.53 -7.84 -9.22
N ARG A 108 -1.10 -9.10 -9.05
CA ARG A 108 -1.41 -10.19 -9.97
C ARG A 108 -2.59 -10.96 -9.42
N GLU A 109 -3.55 -11.27 -10.26
CA GLU A 109 -4.70 -12.07 -9.85
C GLU A 109 -4.41 -13.55 -10.03
N GLU A 110 -4.68 -14.34 -8.99
CA GLU A 110 -4.53 -15.79 -8.99
C GLU A 110 -5.74 -16.41 -8.30
N ASP A 111 -6.55 -17.14 -9.05
CA ASP A 111 -7.71 -17.88 -8.50
C ASP A 111 -8.65 -17.01 -7.64
N GLY A 112 -8.91 -15.81 -8.14
CA GLY A 112 -9.78 -14.85 -7.42
C GLY A 112 -9.11 -14.10 -6.27
N LYS A 113 -7.85 -14.36 -6.02
CA LYS A 113 -7.06 -13.67 -5.00
C LYS A 113 -6.01 -12.81 -5.65
N LYS A 114 -5.47 -11.84 -4.91
CA LYS A 114 -4.52 -10.89 -5.47
C LYS A 114 -3.18 -10.97 -4.76
N GLN A 115 -2.13 -11.19 -5.54
CA GLN A 115 -0.76 -11.18 -5.04
C GLN A 115 -0.21 -9.77 -5.22
N PRO A 116 0.12 -9.05 -4.14
CA PRO A 116 0.64 -7.69 -4.27
C PRO A 116 2.09 -7.72 -4.75
N LEU A 117 2.40 -6.83 -5.71
CA LEU A 117 3.73 -6.74 -6.30
C LEU A 117 4.39 -5.39 -6.04
N SER A 118 3.60 -4.33 -5.88
CA SER A 118 4.14 -2.98 -5.66
C SER A 118 3.05 -2.06 -5.14
N ILE A 119 3.47 -0.98 -4.50
CA ILE A 119 2.59 0.15 -4.17
C ILE A 119 3.07 1.34 -4.98
N ILE A 120 2.15 2.03 -5.64
CA ILE A 120 2.44 3.26 -6.38
C ILE A 120 1.65 4.38 -5.74
N SER A 121 2.34 5.43 -5.34
CA SER A 121 1.72 6.60 -4.71
C SER A 121 1.77 7.81 -5.62
N ALA A 122 1.05 8.87 -5.23
CA ALA A 122 1.14 10.16 -5.89
C ALA A 122 2.59 10.66 -5.94
N ALA A 123 3.37 10.42 -4.87
CA ALA A 123 4.77 10.82 -4.83
C ALA A 123 5.60 10.14 -5.92
N ASP A 124 5.32 8.86 -6.21
CA ASP A 124 6.02 8.15 -7.27
C ASP A 124 5.74 8.76 -8.64
N ILE A 125 4.47 9.13 -8.89
CA ILE A 125 4.10 9.76 -10.16
C ILE A 125 4.81 11.10 -10.30
N VAL A 126 4.77 11.93 -9.26
CA VAL A 126 5.43 13.24 -9.28
C VAL A 126 6.93 13.09 -9.53
N TYR A 127 7.57 12.11 -8.91
CA TYR A 127 8.98 11.81 -9.14
C TYR A 127 9.24 11.57 -10.64
N HIS A 128 8.42 10.75 -11.29
CA HIS A 128 8.62 10.41 -12.70
C HIS A 128 8.24 11.53 -13.69
N LEU A 129 7.56 12.58 -13.21
CA LEU A 129 7.28 13.74 -14.04
C LEU A 129 8.54 14.56 -14.34
N VAL A 130 9.54 14.51 -13.46
CA VAL A 130 10.75 15.31 -13.59
C VAL A 130 12.02 14.47 -13.76
N LYS A 131 11.89 13.16 -13.72
CA LYS A 131 12.99 12.21 -13.94
C LYS A 131 12.70 11.31 -15.15
#